data_c6658bb4c9b228d23fbfadd3f72f3272
#
_entry.id   c6658bb4c9b228d23fbfadd3f72f3272
#
_cell.length_a   1.000
_cell.length_b   1.000
_cell.length_c   1.000
_cell.angle_alpha   90.00
_cell.angle_beta   90.00
_cell.angle_gamma   90.00
#
_symmetry.space_group_name_H-M   'P 1'
#
loop_
_entity.id
_entity.type
_entity.pdbx_description
1 polymer ?
#
loop_
_entity_poly.entity_id
_entity_poly.type
_entity_poly.pdbx_seq_one_letter_code
_entity_poly.pdbx_strand_id
1 'polypeptide(L)'
;MNKKAYFGEFGGSFVSELLVPALRELEQAFDACLKDEKFQKEYFRLLKDFVGRPSPLTLCQNIVSNPKVKLYLKREDLIHGGAHKTNQALGQALLAKKMGKTRIIAETGAGQHGVATAIACALLDLKCVIFMGSKDIKRQEMNVFRMRLLGAEVREVNSGSATLKDAVNEALRDWASSYKDTHYLLGTAAGPHPYPTMVKTFQKMIGDEVKSQILEKENRLPDYVIACVGGGSNAIGIFSAFLNDKEVKLIGVEPAGLGLETNKHGATLNKGRVGILHGNKTYLLQDDEGQIAESHSISAGLDYPGVGPEHSYLKESARAVYESASDAEALEAFSLLCQKEGIIPALESSHALAYALKLAQKCEEESIIVVNLSGRGDKDLNTVYNALKGGLK
;
A
#
# COMPACT_ATOMS: atom_id res chain seq x y z
N MET A 1 3.72 11.54 -26.58
CA MET A 1 3.70 10.95 -25.22
C MET A 1 2.29 10.43 -24.93
N ASN A 2 2.17 9.20 -24.43
CA ASN A 2 0.88 8.66 -23.98
C ASN A 2 0.43 9.41 -22.72
N LYS A 3 -0.56 10.32 -22.85
CA LYS A 3 -1.07 11.12 -21.72
C LYS A 3 -1.60 10.26 -20.57
N LYS A 4 -2.03 9.03 -20.83
CA LYS A 4 -2.50 8.09 -19.81
C LYS A 4 -1.40 7.59 -18.86
N ALA A 5 -0.13 7.64 -19.30
CA ALA A 5 1.01 7.16 -18.52
C ALA A 5 1.50 8.16 -17.46
N TYR A 6 0.94 9.37 -17.42
CA TYR A 6 1.45 10.46 -16.58
C TYR A 6 0.36 11.07 -15.71
N PHE A 7 0.75 11.45 -14.50
CA PHE A 7 0.04 12.29 -13.55
C PHE A 7 0.81 13.62 -13.49
N GLY A 8 0.36 14.65 -14.23
CA GLY A 8 1.18 15.84 -14.45
C GLY A 8 2.51 15.47 -15.12
N GLU A 9 3.62 15.72 -14.47
CA GLU A 9 4.97 15.35 -14.93
C GLU A 9 5.48 14.00 -14.41
N PHE A 10 4.75 13.36 -13.48
CA PHE A 10 5.14 12.11 -12.81
C PHE A 10 4.55 10.88 -13.49
N GLY A 11 5.20 9.73 -13.36
CA GLY A 11 4.79 8.47 -14.00
C GLY A 11 5.70 8.08 -15.15
N GLY A 12 5.11 7.64 -16.25
CA GLY A 12 5.83 7.18 -17.45
C GLY A 12 6.25 5.70 -17.36
N SER A 13 7.12 5.31 -18.28
CA SER A 13 7.68 3.94 -18.38
C SER A 13 9.17 4.04 -18.71
N PHE A 14 10.00 4.17 -17.69
CA PHE A 14 11.46 4.27 -17.78
C PHE A 14 12.07 2.89 -17.54
N VAL A 15 11.92 2.02 -18.52
CA VAL A 15 12.34 0.61 -18.47
C VAL A 15 13.22 0.25 -19.65
N SER A 16 13.93 -0.89 -19.56
CA SER A 16 14.59 -1.47 -20.72
C SER A 16 13.59 -1.76 -21.83
N GLU A 17 14.01 -1.59 -23.09
CA GLU A 17 13.20 -1.94 -24.27
C GLU A 17 12.68 -3.38 -24.24
N LEU A 18 13.35 -4.31 -23.57
CA LEU A 18 12.91 -5.69 -23.39
C LEU A 18 11.54 -5.81 -22.67
N LEU A 19 11.21 -4.87 -21.80
CA LEU A 19 9.93 -4.84 -21.06
C LEU A 19 8.83 -4.07 -21.76
N VAL A 20 9.13 -3.29 -22.80
CA VAL A 20 8.13 -2.48 -23.51
C VAL A 20 7.00 -3.34 -24.11
N PRO A 21 7.27 -4.50 -24.77
CA PRO A 21 6.21 -5.36 -25.27
C PRO A 21 5.30 -5.89 -24.14
N ALA A 22 5.88 -6.30 -23.01
CA ALA A 22 5.13 -6.80 -21.86
C ALA A 22 4.21 -5.74 -21.26
N LEU A 23 4.70 -4.50 -21.11
CA LEU A 23 3.90 -3.39 -20.60
C LEU A 23 2.76 -2.99 -21.57
N ARG A 24 3.00 -3.02 -22.88
CA ARG A 24 1.95 -2.76 -23.88
C ARG A 24 0.87 -3.85 -23.88
N GLU A 25 1.27 -5.11 -23.81
CA GLU A 25 0.33 -6.23 -23.68
C GLU A 25 -0.53 -6.07 -22.41
N LEU A 26 0.10 -5.73 -21.28
CA LEU A 26 -0.57 -5.50 -20.02
C LEU A 26 -1.55 -4.32 -20.07
N GLU A 27 -1.14 -3.17 -20.65
CA GLU A 27 -2.01 -1.99 -20.81
C GLU A 27 -3.25 -2.33 -21.64
N GLN A 28 -3.06 -3.00 -22.79
CA GLN A 28 -4.16 -3.40 -23.68
C GLN A 28 -5.12 -4.37 -23.00
N ALA A 29 -4.59 -5.38 -22.32
CA ALA A 29 -5.39 -6.35 -21.57
C ALA A 29 -6.17 -5.69 -20.41
N PHE A 30 -5.53 -4.78 -19.68
CA PHE A 30 -6.16 -4.04 -18.60
C PHE A 30 -7.29 -3.14 -19.12
N ASP A 31 -7.05 -2.34 -20.16
CA ASP A 31 -8.08 -1.49 -20.81
C ASP A 31 -9.27 -2.32 -21.33
N ALA A 32 -9.01 -3.52 -21.87
CA ALA A 32 -10.05 -4.45 -22.32
C ALA A 32 -10.86 -5.03 -21.15
N CYS A 33 -10.20 -5.45 -20.06
CA CYS A 33 -10.84 -5.99 -18.87
C CYS A 33 -11.73 -4.97 -18.15
N LEU A 34 -11.38 -3.70 -18.16
CA LEU A 34 -12.24 -2.65 -17.58
C LEU A 34 -13.57 -2.49 -18.32
N LYS A 35 -13.65 -2.88 -19.58
CA LYS A 35 -14.86 -2.84 -20.42
C LYS A 35 -15.59 -4.19 -20.49
N ASP A 36 -14.97 -5.24 -19.99
CA ASP A 36 -15.55 -6.60 -20.02
C ASP A 36 -16.43 -6.87 -18.81
N GLU A 37 -17.73 -6.88 -19.01
CA GLU A 37 -18.70 -7.15 -17.95
C GLU A 37 -18.49 -8.51 -17.26
N LYS A 38 -18.02 -9.55 -17.97
CA LYS A 38 -17.76 -10.86 -17.38
C LYS A 38 -16.59 -10.79 -16.40
N PHE A 39 -15.51 -10.08 -16.78
CA PHE A 39 -14.39 -9.85 -15.90
C PHE A 39 -14.81 -9.04 -14.66
N GLN A 40 -15.57 -7.97 -14.85
CA GLN A 40 -16.04 -7.13 -13.75
C GLN A 40 -16.96 -7.92 -12.79
N LYS A 41 -17.92 -8.68 -13.32
CA LYS A 41 -18.81 -9.52 -12.50
C LYS A 41 -18.02 -10.56 -11.69
N GLU A 42 -17.04 -11.22 -12.30
CA GLU A 42 -16.20 -12.21 -11.62
C GLU A 42 -15.32 -11.56 -10.55
N TYR A 43 -14.69 -10.44 -10.85
CA TYR A 43 -13.86 -9.71 -9.89
C TYR A 43 -14.70 -9.25 -8.69
N PHE A 44 -15.86 -8.62 -8.92
CA PHE A 44 -16.74 -8.17 -7.82
C PHE A 44 -17.33 -9.34 -7.03
N ARG A 45 -17.66 -10.46 -7.68
CA ARG A 45 -18.06 -11.68 -7.00
C ARG A 45 -16.97 -12.17 -6.05
N LEU A 46 -15.72 -12.23 -6.51
CA LEU A 46 -14.59 -12.64 -5.68
C LEU A 46 -14.31 -11.65 -4.53
N LEU A 47 -14.45 -10.36 -4.77
CA LEU A 47 -14.34 -9.35 -3.71
C LEU A 47 -15.40 -9.55 -2.64
N LYS A 48 -16.63 -9.87 -3.02
CA LYS A 48 -17.73 -10.09 -2.08
C LYS A 48 -17.61 -11.44 -1.36
N ASP A 49 -17.53 -12.53 -2.11
CA ASP A 49 -17.72 -13.89 -1.59
C ASP A 49 -16.43 -14.47 -0.98
N PHE A 50 -15.26 -14.04 -1.48
CA PHE A 50 -13.97 -14.57 -1.03
C PHE A 50 -13.19 -13.56 -0.17
N VAL A 51 -13.16 -12.29 -0.56
CA VAL A 51 -12.44 -11.25 0.21
C VAL A 51 -13.26 -10.75 1.39
N GLY A 52 -14.58 -10.80 1.33
CA GLY A 52 -15.49 -10.37 2.40
C GLY A 52 -15.79 -8.86 2.38
N ARG A 53 -15.87 -8.28 1.17
CA ARG A 53 -16.23 -6.86 1.02
C ARG A 53 -17.74 -6.65 1.00
N PRO A 54 -18.26 -5.46 1.39
CA PRO A 54 -17.50 -4.28 1.85
C PRO A 54 -16.87 -4.47 3.23
N SER A 55 -15.67 -3.90 3.42
CA SER A 55 -15.08 -3.86 4.76
C SER A 55 -15.80 -2.86 5.65
N PRO A 56 -15.89 -3.08 6.98
CA PRO A 56 -16.61 -2.18 7.87
C PRO A 56 -15.97 -0.78 7.96
N LEU A 57 -16.81 0.24 8.19
CA LEU A 57 -16.41 1.56 8.67
C LEU A 57 -16.82 1.67 10.13
N THR A 58 -15.85 1.60 11.05
CA THR A 58 -16.05 1.49 12.50
C THR A 58 -15.78 2.82 13.18
N LEU A 59 -16.73 3.34 13.95
CA LEU A 59 -16.54 4.49 14.84
C LEU A 59 -15.75 4.06 16.07
N CYS A 60 -14.65 4.75 16.37
CA CYS A 60 -13.92 4.60 17.61
C CYS A 60 -14.71 5.20 18.77
N GLN A 61 -14.74 4.50 19.91
CA GLN A 61 -15.55 4.91 21.05
C GLN A 61 -14.73 5.56 22.17
N ASN A 62 -13.47 5.16 22.34
CA ASN A 62 -12.71 5.46 23.55
C ASN A 62 -11.34 6.11 23.29
N ILE A 63 -10.85 6.07 22.05
CA ILE A 63 -9.48 6.51 21.74
C ILE A 63 -9.36 8.04 21.59
N VAL A 64 -10.45 8.71 21.21
CA VAL A 64 -10.49 10.17 21.03
C VAL A 64 -11.12 10.82 22.24
N SER A 65 -10.39 11.72 22.90
CA SER A 65 -10.87 12.48 24.06
C SER A 65 -11.64 13.75 23.70
N ASN A 66 -11.45 14.28 22.49
CA ASN A 66 -12.15 15.47 22.02
C ASN A 66 -13.58 15.12 21.57
N PRO A 67 -14.63 15.58 22.30
CA PRO A 67 -16.02 15.21 22.01
C PRO A 67 -16.54 15.80 20.69
N LYS A 68 -15.83 16.74 20.09
CA LYS A 68 -16.17 17.34 18.78
C LYS A 68 -15.69 16.48 17.61
N VAL A 69 -14.90 15.43 17.86
CA VAL A 69 -14.29 14.63 16.79
C VAL A 69 -14.84 13.22 16.79
N LYS A 70 -15.36 12.82 15.63
CA LYS A 70 -15.70 11.44 15.33
C LYS A 70 -14.57 10.81 14.49
N LEU A 71 -13.87 9.82 15.05
CA LEU A 71 -12.82 9.06 14.38
C LEU A 71 -13.36 7.73 13.88
N TYR A 72 -13.33 7.54 12.57
CA TYR A 72 -13.71 6.30 11.92
C TYR A 72 -12.50 5.55 11.38
N LEU A 73 -12.52 4.24 11.51
CA LEU A 73 -11.53 3.33 10.90
C LEU A 73 -12.16 2.56 9.74
N LYS A 74 -11.59 2.66 8.55
CA LYS A 74 -11.90 1.76 7.43
C LYS A 74 -11.11 0.47 7.62
N ARG A 75 -11.82 -0.62 7.90
CA ARG A 75 -11.29 -1.87 8.45
C ARG A 75 -10.79 -2.83 7.36
N GLU A 76 -9.72 -2.45 6.64
CA GLU A 76 -9.06 -3.34 5.67
C GLU A 76 -8.28 -4.49 6.34
N ASP A 77 -8.08 -4.42 7.64
CA ASP A 77 -7.54 -5.49 8.48
C ASP A 77 -8.48 -6.70 8.60
N LEU A 78 -9.79 -6.52 8.39
CA LEU A 78 -10.80 -7.58 8.51
C LEU A 78 -11.08 -8.34 7.22
N ILE A 79 -10.58 -7.89 6.07
CA ILE A 79 -10.76 -8.61 4.83
C ILE A 79 -9.84 -9.85 4.76
N HIS A 80 -10.19 -10.83 3.92
CA HIS A 80 -9.37 -12.02 3.72
C HIS A 80 -7.92 -11.68 3.34
N GLY A 81 -6.96 -12.32 4.00
CA GLY A 81 -5.54 -11.97 3.93
C GLY A 81 -5.10 -10.95 4.98
N GLY A 82 -6.04 -10.24 5.63
CA GLY A 82 -5.79 -9.32 6.74
C GLY A 82 -5.15 -7.99 6.34
N ALA A 83 -5.24 -7.59 5.07
CA ALA A 83 -4.77 -6.30 4.59
C ALA A 83 -5.33 -5.96 3.19
N HIS A 84 -5.39 -4.68 2.85
CA HIS A 84 -5.84 -4.14 1.56
C HIS A 84 -5.17 -4.76 0.32
N LYS A 85 -4.02 -5.41 0.48
CA LYS A 85 -3.24 -5.99 -0.63
C LYS A 85 -4.02 -7.03 -1.44
N THR A 86 -4.91 -7.78 -0.79
CA THR A 86 -5.71 -8.83 -1.45
C THR A 86 -6.60 -8.27 -2.56
N ASN A 87 -7.10 -7.04 -2.42
CA ASN A 87 -7.94 -6.41 -3.43
C ASN A 87 -7.25 -6.40 -4.80
N GLN A 88 -6.08 -5.78 -4.87
CA GLN A 88 -5.36 -5.60 -6.12
C GLN A 88 -4.61 -6.87 -6.57
N ALA A 89 -4.16 -7.71 -5.62
CA ALA A 89 -3.54 -8.98 -5.97
C ALA A 89 -4.53 -9.89 -6.71
N LEU A 90 -5.76 -9.95 -6.24
CA LEU A 90 -6.81 -10.72 -6.89
C LEU A 90 -7.18 -10.15 -8.28
N GLY A 91 -7.29 -8.82 -8.40
CA GLY A 91 -7.56 -8.16 -9.69
C GLY A 91 -6.47 -8.40 -10.72
N GLN A 92 -5.19 -8.27 -10.31
CA GLN A 92 -4.05 -8.51 -11.19
C GLN A 92 -3.91 -10.00 -11.57
N ALA A 93 -4.11 -10.93 -10.62
CA ALA A 93 -4.03 -12.36 -10.90
C ALA A 93 -5.16 -12.82 -11.83
N LEU A 94 -6.39 -12.30 -11.67
CA LEU A 94 -7.50 -12.57 -12.58
C LEU A 94 -7.24 -12.02 -13.98
N LEU A 95 -6.66 -10.81 -14.09
CA LEU A 95 -6.22 -10.22 -15.35
C LEU A 95 -5.15 -11.10 -16.02
N ALA A 96 -4.14 -11.52 -15.28
CA ALA A 96 -3.07 -12.38 -15.78
C ALA A 96 -3.62 -13.72 -16.32
N LYS A 97 -4.54 -14.36 -15.58
CA LYS A 97 -5.22 -15.58 -16.02
C LYS A 97 -5.96 -15.36 -17.33
N LYS A 98 -6.65 -14.22 -17.47
CA LYS A 98 -7.34 -13.86 -18.71
C LYS A 98 -6.39 -13.59 -19.89
N MET A 99 -5.18 -13.10 -19.60
CA MET A 99 -4.10 -12.97 -20.59
C MET A 99 -3.46 -14.31 -20.98
N GLY A 100 -3.88 -15.43 -20.38
CA GLY A 100 -3.27 -16.75 -20.59
C GLY A 100 -1.94 -16.96 -19.89
N LYS A 101 -1.57 -16.09 -18.93
CA LYS A 101 -0.37 -16.29 -18.12
C LYS A 101 -0.59 -17.45 -17.16
N THR A 102 0.44 -18.28 -17.01
CA THR A 102 0.40 -19.49 -16.16
C THR A 102 1.24 -19.34 -14.89
N ARG A 103 2.08 -18.30 -14.84
CA ARG A 103 3.00 -18.00 -13.74
C ARG A 103 2.84 -16.55 -13.29
N ILE A 104 2.82 -16.34 -12.00
CA ILE A 104 2.89 -15.03 -11.34
C ILE A 104 4.22 -14.92 -10.62
N ILE A 105 4.87 -13.79 -10.77
CA ILE A 105 5.97 -13.37 -9.91
C ILE A 105 5.56 -12.12 -9.14
N ALA A 106 6.07 -11.96 -7.92
CA ALA A 106 5.89 -10.76 -7.12
C ALA A 106 7.11 -10.52 -6.22
N GLU A 107 7.22 -9.31 -5.74
CA GLU A 107 8.17 -8.92 -4.69
C GLU A 107 7.45 -8.76 -3.35
N THR A 108 8.18 -8.84 -2.25
CA THR A 108 7.63 -8.48 -0.94
C THR A 108 8.73 -8.09 0.05
N GLY A 109 8.45 -7.12 0.94
CA GLY A 109 9.26 -6.76 2.10
C GLY A 109 8.61 -7.28 3.39
N ALA A 110 7.54 -6.63 3.85
CA ALA A 110 6.76 -7.06 5.03
C ALA A 110 6.06 -8.43 4.90
N GLY A 111 6.07 -9.04 3.71
CA GLY A 111 5.42 -10.32 3.44
C GLY A 111 3.92 -10.22 3.09
N GLN A 112 3.24 -9.13 3.40
CA GLN A 112 1.78 -9.03 3.17
C GLN A 112 1.40 -9.06 1.70
N HIS A 113 2.19 -8.44 0.83
CA HIS A 113 1.96 -8.51 -0.61
C HIS A 113 2.21 -9.93 -1.13
N GLY A 114 3.29 -10.57 -0.69
CA GLY A 114 3.57 -11.97 -1.04
C GLY A 114 2.44 -12.91 -0.61
N VAL A 115 1.95 -12.78 0.62
CA VAL A 115 0.80 -13.57 1.12
C VAL A 115 -0.45 -13.32 0.27
N ALA A 116 -0.79 -12.06 -0.03
CA ALA A 116 -1.95 -11.72 -0.87
C ALA A 116 -1.82 -12.30 -2.29
N THR A 117 -0.61 -12.25 -2.87
CA THR A 117 -0.31 -12.86 -4.18
C THR A 117 -0.45 -14.37 -4.14
N ALA A 118 0.12 -15.02 -3.11
CA ALA A 118 0.00 -16.47 -2.93
C ALA A 118 -1.46 -16.92 -2.77
N ILE A 119 -2.28 -16.16 -2.00
CA ILE A 119 -3.73 -16.39 -1.88
C ILE A 119 -4.42 -16.33 -3.24
N ALA A 120 -4.16 -15.28 -4.03
CA ALA A 120 -4.78 -15.11 -5.34
C ALA A 120 -4.34 -16.21 -6.33
N CYS A 121 -3.07 -16.59 -6.31
CA CYS A 121 -2.54 -17.66 -7.16
C CYS A 121 -3.12 -19.03 -6.80
N ALA A 122 -3.21 -19.35 -5.51
CA ALA A 122 -3.83 -20.59 -5.05
C ALA A 122 -5.31 -20.68 -5.48
N LEU A 123 -6.07 -19.58 -5.31
CA LEU A 123 -7.47 -19.54 -5.73
C LEU A 123 -7.65 -19.72 -7.25
N LEU A 124 -6.75 -19.15 -8.05
CA LEU A 124 -6.87 -19.10 -9.50
C LEU A 124 -6.08 -20.19 -10.23
N ASP A 125 -5.45 -21.11 -9.50
CA ASP A 125 -4.59 -22.19 -10.03
C ASP A 125 -3.46 -21.65 -10.92
N LEU A 126 -2.63 -20.73 -10.35
CA LEU A 126 -1.49 -20.12 -11.01
C LEU A 126 -0.20 -20.44 -10.25
N LYS A 127 0.88 -20.71 -10.96
CA LYS A 127 2.19 -20.86 -10.34
C LYS A 127 2.63 -19.52 -9.72
N CYS A 128 3.13 -19.56 -8.49
CA CYS A 128 3.50 -18.37 -7.72
C CYS A 128 4.96 -18.40 -7.29
N VAL A 129 5.71 -17.36 -7.62
CA VAL A 129 7.09 -17.15 -7.16
C VAL A 129 7.21 -15.77 -6.52
N ILE A 130 7.68 -15.71 -5.28
CA ILE A 130 7.81 -14.48 -4.51
C ILE A 130 9.29 -14.19 -4.25
N PHE A 131 9.77 -13.05 -4.72
CA PHE A 131 11.12 -12.56 -4.41
C PHE A 131 11.08 -11.78 -3.08
N MET A 132 12.00 -12.10 -2.17
CA MET A 132 12.08 -11.47 -0.87
C MET A 132 13.53 -11.34 -0.41
N GLY A 133 13.91 -10.17 0.08
CA GLY A 133 15.26 -9.95 0.60
C GLY A 133 15.55 -10.84 1.81
N SER A 134 16.80 -11.32 1.93
CA SER A 134 17.18 -12.22 3.02
C SER A 134 17.05 -11.61 4.41
N LYS A 135 17.21 -10.29 4.54
CA LYS A 135 16.96 -9.57 5.78
C LYS A 135 15.46 -9.59 6.14
N ASP A 136 14.61 -9.41 5.15
CA ASP A 136 13.15 -9.39 5.32
C ASP A 136 12.60 -10.78 5.61
N ILE A 137 13.16 -11.84 4.98
CA ILE A 137 12.82 -13.24 5.27
C ILE A 137 13.00 -13.54 6.76
N LYS A 138 14.14 -13.13 7.34
CA LYS A 138 14.43 -13.33 8.77
C LYS A 138 13.48 -12.57 9.69
N ARG A 139 13.09 -11.35 9.30
CA ARG A 139 12.17 -10.52 10.08
C ARG A 139 10.72 -11.01 10.03
N GLN A 140 10.33 -11.69 8.96
CA GLN A 140 8.96 -12.03 8.61
C GLN A 140 8.75 -13.53 8.35
N GLU A 141 9.40 -14.38 9.12
CA GLU A 141 9.38 -15.86 8.95
C GLU A 141 7.97 -16.45 8.88
N MET A 142 7.02 -15.93 9.67
CA MET A 142 5.65 -16.40 9.67
C MET A 142 4.91 -16.07 8.36
N ASN A 143 5.22 -14.95 7.73
CA ASN A 143 4.65 -14.64 6.41
C ASN A 143 5.31 -15.50 5.32
N VAL A 144 6.61 -15.79 5.42
CA VAL A 144 7.30 -16.76 4.53
C VAL A 144 6.65 -18.13 4.64
N PHE A 145 6.39 -18.60 5.86
CA PHE A 145 5.68 -19.86 6.09
C PHE A 145 4.28 -19.86 5.47
N ARG A 146 3.51 -18.79 5.66
CA ARG A 146 2.18 -18.64 5.04
C ARG A 146 2.22 -18.70 3.52
N MET A 147 3.20 -18.02 2.88
CA MET A 147 3.37 -18.05 1.42
C MET A 147 3.65 -19.48 0.93
N ARG A 148 4.56 -20.20 1.59
CA ARG A 148 4.88 -21.59 1.27
C ARG A 148 3.70 -22.55 1.49
N LEU A 149 2.93 -22.36 2.58
CA LEU A 149 1.73 -23.13 2.87
C LEU A 149 0.66 -22.94 1.79
N LEU A 150 0.59 -21.75 1.17
CA LEU A 150 -0.29 -21.43 0.05
C LEU A 150 0.26 -21.91 -1.31
N GLY A 151 1.36 -22.64 -1.33
CA GLY A 151 1.96 -23.21 -2.54
C GLY A 151 2.91 -22.28 -3.29
N ALA A 152 3.25 -21.11 -2.76
CA ALA A 152 4.21 -20.22 -3.40
C ALA A 152 5.66 -20.65 -3.15
N GLU A 153 6.50 -20.55 -4.17
CA GLU A 153 7.94 -20.58 -4.05
C GLU A 153 8.45 -19.23 -3.55
N VAL A 154 9.20 -19.19 -2.45
CA VAL A 154 9.82 -17.96 -1.95
C VAL A 154 11.32 -18.01 -2.30
N ARG A 155 11.75 -17.10 -3.16
CA ARG A 155 13.13 -16.92 -3.60
C ARG A 155 13.83 -15.84 -2.80
N GLU A 156 14.88 -16.23 -2.15
CA GLU A 156 15.72 -15.35 -1.36
C GLU A 156 16.60 -14.47 -2.26
N VAL A 157 16.63 -13.16 -1.97
CA VAL A 157 17.47 -12.19 -2.66
C VAL A 157 18.54 -11.68 -1.71
N ASN A 158 19.82 -11.94 -2.06
CA ASN A 158 20.99 -11.60 -1.26
C ASN A 158 21.79 -10.41 -1.81
N SER A 159 21.40 -9.87 -2.98
CA SER A 159 22.08 -8.74 -3.61
C SER A 159 21.74 -7.42 -2.93
N GLY A 160 22.61 -6.43 -3.06
CA GLY A 160 22.41 -5.06 -2.56
C GLY A 160 22.24 -4.99 -1.05
N SER A 161 21.21 -4.27 -0.60
CA SER A 161 20.82 -4.19 0.81
C SER A 161 20.07 -5.42 1.32
N ALA A 162 19.72 -6.35 0.43
CA ALA A 162 18.93 -7.57 0.69
C ALA A 162 17.54 -7.25 1.30
N THR A 163 16.88 -6.21 0.78
CA THR A 163 15.57 -5.71 1.20
C THR A 163 14.60 -5.61 0.01
N LEU A 164 13.43 -5.00 0.24
CA LEU A 164 12.37 -4.85 -0.76
C LEU A 164 12.87 -4.25 -2.10
N LYS A 165 13.75 -3.23 -2.07
CA LYS A 165 14.29 -2.61 -3.29
C LYS A 165 14.98 -3.65 -4.19
N ASP A 166 15.77 -4.54 -3.60
CA ASP A 166 16.52 -5.56 -4.35
C ASP A 166 15.59 -6.69 -4.82
N ALA A 167 14.56 -7.01 -4.04
CA ALA A 167 13.51 -7.95 -4.45
C ALA A 167 12.74 -7.45 -5.69
N VAL A 168 12.42 -6.14 -5.76
CA VAL A 168 11.83 -5.52 -6.96
C VAL A 168 12.77 -5.64 -8.17
N ASN A 169 14.05 -5.34 -8.00
CA ASN A 169 15.05 -5.45 -9.07
C ASN A 169 15.13 -6.87 -9.61
N GLU A 170 15.12 -7.88 -8.73
CA GLU A 170 15.19 -9.28 -9.15
C GLU A 170 13.91 -9.74 -9.85
N ALA A 171 12.75 -9.32 -9.36
CA ALA A 171 11.48 -9.59 -10.02
C ALA A 171 11.43 -8.99 -11.44
N LEU A 172 11.93 -7.76 -11.63
CA LEU A 172 12.02 -7.14 -12.96
C LEU A 172 12.97 -7.87 -13.89
N ARG A 173 14.10 -8.41 -13.39
CA ARG A 173 15.04 -9.23 -14.19
C ARG A 173 14.40 -10.55 -14.63
N ASP A 174 13.74 -11.26 -13.71
CA ASP A 174 13.01 -12.49 -14.04
C ASP A 174 11.94 -12.20 -15.09
N TRP A 175 11.14 -11.13 -14.89
CA TRP A 175 10.07 -10.78 -15.81
C TRP A 175 10.57 -10.46 -17.22
N ALA A 176 11.69 -9.77 -17.36
CA ALA A 176 12.28 -9.44 -18.66
C ALA A 176 12.58 -10.69 -19.50
N SER A 177 12.92 -11.81 -18.88
CA SER A 177 13.20 -13.08 -19.57
C SER A 177 11.98 -14.00 -19.72
N SER A 178 10.91 -13.79 -18.93
CA SER A 178 9.79 -14.74 -18.80
C SER A 178 8.41 -14.15 -19.08
N TYR A 179 8.30 -12.90 -19.53
CA TYR A 179 7.03 -12.18 -19.65
C TYR A 179 5.98 -12.85 -20.56
N LYS A 180 6.39 -13.76 -21.46
CA LYS A 180 5.46 -14.42 -22.38
C LYS A 180 4.40 -15.26 -21.66
N ASP A 181 4.81 -15.98 -20.63
CA ASP A 181 3.95 -16.86 -19.81
C ASP A 181 3.79 -16.37 -18.37
N THR A 182 4.52 -15.34 -17.99
CA THR A 182 4.62 -14.81 -16.63
C THR A 182 4.08 -13.38 -16.55
N HIS A 183 3.27 -13.12 -15.52
CA HIS A 183 2.87 -11.77 -15.13
C HIS A 183 3.61 -11.34 -13.86
N TYR A 184 4.18 -10.13 -13.86
CA TYR A 184 4.69 -9.50 -12.67
C TYR A 184 3.55 -8.80 -11.93
N LEU A 185 3.16 -9.34 -10.79
CA LEU A 185 2.13 -8.80 -9.92
C LEU A 185 2.77 -7.81 -8.95
N LEU A 186 2.85 -6.53 -9.35
CA LEU A 186 3.53 -5.49 -8.59
C LEU A 186 2.68 -5.04 -7.39
N GLY A 187 3.31 -4.94 -6.21
CA GLY A 187 2.64 -4.82 -4.92
C GLY A 187 2.21 -3.43 -4.50
N THR A 188 2.54 -2.39 -5.26
CA THR A 188 2.26 -1.00 -4.86
C THR A 188 1.83 -0.13 -6.05
N ALA A 189 1.37 1.10 -5.76
CA ALA A 189 0.94 2.07 -6.78
C ALA A 189 2.12 2.81 -7.43
N ALA A 190 3.31 2.22 -7.45
CA ALA A 190 4.51 2.69 -8.10
C ALA A 190 4.85 1.82 -9.33
N GLY A 191 5.98 2.05 -9.96
CA GLY A 191 6.42 1.30 -11.12
C GLY A 191 5.99 1.91 -12.47
N PRO A 192 6.38 1.28 -13.60
CA PRO A 192 6.09 1.79 -14.91
C PRO A 192 4.59 1.72 -15.24
N HIS A 193 4.12 2.63 -16.08
CA HIS A 193 2.75 2.51 -16.61
C HIS A 193 2.57 1.14 -17.30
N PRO A 194 1.43 0.41 -17.06
CA PRO A 194 0.17 0.88 -16.45
C PRO A 194 0.01 0.60 -14.94
N TYR A 195 1.02 0.10 -14.24
CA TYR A 195 0.90 -0.36 -12.84
C TYR A 195 0.27 0.68 -11.88
N PRO A 196 0.68 1.96 -11.85
CA PRO A 196 0.08 2.92 -10.93
C PRO A 196 -1.44 3.04 -11.11
N THR A 197 -1.90 3.15 -12.35
CA THR A 197 -3.33 3.25 -12.69
C THR A 197 -4.07 1.94 -12.38
N MET A 198 -3.45 0.79 -12.69
CA MET A 198 -4.03 -0.52 -12.44
C MET A 198 -4.21 -0.80 -10.95
N VAL A 199 -3.18 -0.55 -10.15
CA VAL A 199 -3.24 -0.73 -8.69
C VAL A 199 -4.27 0.21 -8.08
N LYS A 200 -4.29 1.50 -8.45
CA LYS A 200 -5.34 2.45 -8.05
C LYS A 200 -6.73 1.90 -8.35
N THR A 201 -6.96 1.42 -9.58
CA THR A 201 -8.25 0.90 -10.02
C THR A 201 -8.71 -0.28 -9.16
N PHE A 202 -7.81 -1.20 -8.85
CA PHE A 202 -8.11 -2.36 -8.01
C PHE A 202 -8.08 -2.07 -6.49
N GLN A 203 -7.78 -0.85 -6.08
CA GLN A 203 -7.87 -0.41 -4.68
C GLN A 203 -8.99 0.61 -4.44
N LYS A 204 -9.53 1.23 -5.49
CA LYS A 204 -10.48 2.34 -5.36
C LYS A 204 -11.74 1.99 -4.59
N MET A 205 -12.17 0.72 -4.54
CA MET A 205 -13.34 0.30 -3.77
C MET A 205 -13.23 0.66 -2.29
N ILE A 206 -12.00 0.81 -1.74
CA ILE A 206 -11.81 1.28 -0.36
C ILE A 206 -12.47 2.64 -0.17
N GLY A 207 -12.16 3.58 -1.07
CA GLY A 207 -12.72 4.93 -1.02
C GLY A 207 -14.20 4.98 -1.40
N ASP A 208 -14.61 4.22 -2.44
CA ASP A 208 -16.01 4.16 -2.88
C ASP A 208 -16.92 3.66 -1.74
N GLU A 209 -16.48 2.63 -1.00
CA GLU A 209 -17.19 2.11 0.17
C GLU A 209 -17.21 3.11 1.33
N VAL A 210 -16.07 3.78 1.63
CA VAL A 210 -16.03 4.81 2.69
C VAL A 210 -17.02 5.91 2.37
N LYS A 211 -17.05 6.40 1.13
CA LYS A 211 -17.95 7.48 0.72
C LYS A 211 -19.41 7.11 0.91
N SER A 212 -19.81 5.89 0.53
CA SER A 212 -21.16 5.39 0.75
C SER A 212 -21.49 5.21 2.23
N GLN A 213 -20.59 4.54 2.97
CA GLN A 213 -20.80 4.21 4.38
C GLN A 213 -20.84 5.45 5.29
N ILE A 214 -20.03 6.47 5.00
CA ILE A 214 -20.02 7.68 5.82
C ILE A 214 -21.27 8.55 5.56
N LEU A 215 -21.73 8.62 4.31
CA LEU A 215 -22.98 9.29 3.98
C LEU A 215 -24.18 8.62 4.65
N GLU A 216 -24.21 7.29 4.72
CA GLU A 216 -25.25 6.54 5.44
C GLU A 216 -25.23 6.83 6.96
N LYS A 217 -24.03 6.94 7.56
CA LYS A 217 -23.87 7.12 9.01
C LYS A 217 -24.02 8.56 9.48
N GLU A 218 -23.52 9.51 8.71
CA GLU A 218 -23.35 10.91 9.13
C GLU A 218 -24.10 11.92 8.24
N ASN A 219 -24.70 11.46 7.15
CA ASN A 219 -25.39 12.30 6.15
C ASN A 219 -24.51 13.43 5.58
N ARG A 220 -23.18 13.31 5.68
CA ARG A 220 -22.19 14.22 5.10
C ARG A 220 -20.86 13.51 4.82
N LEU A 221 -20.02 14.13 4.00
CA LEU A 221 -18.64 13.66 3.75
C LEU A 221 -17.76 13.92 4.97
N PRO A 222 -16.64 13.17 5.12
CA PRO A 222 -15.67 13.41 6.17
C PRO A 222 -14.90 14.72 5.90
N ASP A 223 -14.41 15.35 6.97
CA ASP A 223 -13.52 16.52 6.86
C ASP A 223 -12.10 16.10 6.48
N TYR A 224 -11.69 14.92 6.96
CA TYR A 224 -10.33 14.38 6.76
C TYR A 224 -10.37 12.91 6.40
N VAL A 225 -9.59 12.55 5.38
CA VAL A 225 -9.28 11.15 5.01
C VAL A 225 -7.79 10.95 5.12
N ILE A 226 -7.37 10.04 6.01
CA ILE A 226 -5.97 9.85 6.39
C ILE A 226 -5.53 8.41 6.09
N ALA A 227 -4.37 8.25 5.47
CA ALA A 227 -3.79 6.94 5.20
C ALA A 227 -2.27 6.98 5.27
N CYS A 228 -1.63 5.87 5.67
CA CYS A 228 -0.18 5.76 5.65
C CYS A 228 0.35 5.64 4.21
N VAL A 229 1.56 6.15 3.98
CA VAL A 229 2.20 6.18 2.67
C VAL A 229 3.62 5.62 2.77
N GLY A 230 3.83 4.43 2.16
CA GLY A 230 5.10 3.96 1.68
C GLY A 230 5.07 4.07 0.16
N GLY A 231 4.86 2.96 -0.57
CA GLY A 231 4.54 3.04 -2.01
C GLY A 231 3.15 3.62 -2.32
N GLY A 232 2.24 3.70 -1.35
CA GLY A 232 1.01 4.48 -1.41
C GLY A 232 -0.24 3.77 -1.92
N SER A 233 -0.25 2.44 -2.08
CA SER A 233 -1.40 1.73 -2.68
C SER A 233 -2.69 1.83 -1.84
N ASN A 234 -2.61 1.76 -0.52
CA ASN A 234 -3.77 1.92 0.35
C ASN A 234 -4.30 3.36 0.33
N ALA A 235 -3.39 4.33 0.34
CA ALA A 235 -3.73 5.76 0.36
C ALA A 235 -4.40 6.18 -0.96
N ILE A 236 -3.83 5.82 -2.13
CA ILE A 236 -4.46 6.14 -3.40
C ILE A 236 -5.81 5.44 -3.57
N GLY A 237 -5.97 4.24 -2.99
CA GLY A 237 -7.24 3.53 -2.98
C GLY A 237 -8.34 4.33 -2.29
N ILE A 238 -8.11 4.77 -1.05
CA ILE A 238 -9.11 5.53 -0.31
C ILE A 238 -9.26 6.96 -0.85
N PHE A 239 -8.16 7.63 -1.27
CA PHE A 239 -8.20 9.00 -1.78
C PHE A 239 -8.97 9.14 -3.08
N SER A 240 -8.95 8.09 -3.93
CA SER A 240 -9.52 8.15 -5.29
C SER A 240 -10.99 8.54 -5.32
N ALA A 241 -11.79 8.18 -4.32
CA ALA A 241 -13.21 8.54 -4.25
C ALA A 241 -13.46 10.01 -3.89
N PHE A 242 -12.46 10.68 -3.32
CA PHE A 242 -12.56 12.03 -2.79
C PHE A 242 -11.75 13.08 -3.57
N LEU A 243 -11.10 12.68 -4.68
CA LEU A 243 -10.23 13.59 -5.44
C LEU A 243 -10.96 14.84 -5.93
N ASN A 244 -12.26 14.73 -6.25
CA ASN A 244 -13.08 15.82 -6.72
C ASN A 244 -13.82 16.58 -5.59
N ASP A 245 -13.87 16.04 -4.38
CA ASP A 245 -14.52 16.65 -3.21
C ASP A 245 -13.48 17.55 -2.51
N LYS A 246 -13.38 18.79 -2.94
CA LYS A 246 -12.31 19.72 -2.52
C LYS A 246 -12.35 20.09 -1.04
N GLU A 247 -13.50 20.02 -0.42
CA GLU A 247 -13.75 20.23 1.01
C GLU A 247 -13.17 19.09 1.87
N VAL A 248 -13.01 17.88 1.31
CA VAL A 248 -12.40 16.76 2.00
C VAL A 248 -10.88 16.86 1.93
N LYS A 249 -10.24 17.02 3.08
CA LYS A 249 -8.78 17.08 3.19
C LYS A 249 -8.18 15.68 3.13
N LEU A 250 -7.28 15.44 2.18
CA LEU A 250 -6.57 14.17 2.00
C LEU A 250 -5.19 14.27 2.62
N ILE A 251 -4.86 13.39 3.57
CA ILE A 251 -3.60 13.44 4.30
C ILE A 251 -2.91 12.08 4.19
N GLY A 252 -1.76 12.06 3.52
CA GLY A 252 -0.84 10.93 3.51
C GLY A 252 0.14 11.04 4.68
N VAL A 253 0.39 9.95 5.41
CA VAL A 253 1.32 9.95 6.53
C VAL A 253 2.49 9.03 6.21
N GLU A 254 3.68 9.61 6.07
CA GLU A 254 4.94 8.93 5.80
C GLU A 254 5.66 8.55 7.09
N PRO A 255 6.55 7.53 7.08
CA PRO A 255 7.33 7.17 8.25
C PRO A 255 8.50 8.15 8.46
N ALA A 256 8.46 8.90 9.55
CA ALA A 256 9.57 9.71 10.00
C ALA A 256 10.70 8.89 10.65
N GLY A 257 10.49 7.58 10.84
CA GLY A 257 11.49 6.68 11.40
C GLY A 257 12.01 7.16 12.75
N LEU A 258 13.34 7.36 12.84
CA LEU A 258 14.00 7.90 14.03
C LEU A 258 14.06 9.44 14.05
N GLY A 259 13.41 10.12 13.11
CA GLY A 259 13.33 11.57 12.95
C GLY A 259 13.71 12.03 11.55
N LEU A 260 12.97 13.01 11.03
CA LEU A 260 13.19 13.55 9.67
C LEU A 260 14.55 14.21 9.46
N GLU A 261 15.21 14.62 10.55
CA GLU A 261 16.56 15.23 10.51
C GLU A 261 17.68 14.18 10.62
N THR A 262 17.29 12.91 10.71
CA THR A 262 18.22 11.78 10.64
C THR A 262 18.20 11.20 9.22
N ASN A 263 19.21 10.41 8.85
CA ASN A 263 19.18 9.64 7.61
C ASN A 263 18.40 8.32 7.78
N LYS A 264 17.55 8.19 8.83
CA LYS A 264 16.79 6.99 9.17
C LYS A 264 15.30 7.28 9.16
N HIS A 265 14.74 7.53 7.99
CA HIS A 265 13.32 7.74 7.73
C HIS A 265 12.94 7.20 6.35
N GLY A 266 11.64 7.05 6.09
CA GLY A 266 11.08 6.69 4.77
C GLY A 266 10.20 7.79 4.18
N ALA A 267 10.35 9.04 4.64
CA ALA A 267 9.52 10.17 4.26
C ALA A 267 9.93 10.75 2.90
N THR A 268 9.58 10.04 1.85
CA THR A 268 9.98 10.30 0.46
C THR A 268 9.43 11.62 -0.08
N LEU A 269 8.16 11.91 0.18
CA LEU A 269 7.52 13.15 -0.28
C LEU A 269 7.97 14.36 0.54
N ASN A 270 8.27 14.17 1.83
CA ASN A 270 8.71 15.27 2.70
C ASN A 270 10.19 15.63 2.53
N LYS A 271 11.06 14.65 2.28
CA LYS A 271 12.53 14.83 2.29
C LYS A 271 13.21 14.42 0.98
N GLY A 272 12.51 13.71 0.09
CA GLY A 272 13.06 13.23 -1.17
C GLY A 272 13.14 14.29 -2.27
N ARG A 273 13.70 13.88 -3.39
CA ARG A 273 13.84 14.67 -4.64
C ARG A 273 13.17 13.93 -5.78
N VAL A 274 12.84 14.64 -6.86
CA VAL A 274 12.28 14.03 -8.06
C VAL A 274 13.36 13.28 -8.82
N GLY A 275 13.06 12.03 -9.19
CA GLY A 275 13.96 11.19 -9.97
C GLY A 275 13.23 10.00 -10.56
N ILE A 276 13.98 8.97 -11.00
CA ILE A 276 13.43 7.76 -11.60
C ILE A 276 13.82 6.57 -10.74
N LEU A 277 12.81 5.81 -10.31
CA LEU A 277 12.99 4.57 -9.56
C LEU A 277 12.00 3.52 -10.06
N HIS A 278 12.47 2.28 -10.25
CA HIS A 278 11.65 1.13 -10.66
C HIS A 278 10.72 1.44 -11.85
N GLY A 279 11.21 2.22 -12.82
CA GLY A 279 10.54 2.48 -14.09
C GLY A 279 9.54 3.62 -14.10
N ASN A 280 9.45 4.46 -13.07
CA ASN A 280 8.60 5.65 -13.08
C ASN A 280 9.31 6.89 -12.52
N LYS A 281 8.92 8.09 -13.00
CA LYS A 281 9.35 9.37 -12.46
C LYS A 281 8.48 9.70 -11.25
N THR A 282 9.13 9.93 -10.09
CA THR A 282 8.44 10.17 -8.83
C THR A 282 9.39 10.88 -7.84
N TYR A 283 8.89 11.20 -6.64
CA TYR A 283 9.76 11.54 -5.51
C TYR A 283 10.44 10.29 -4.97
N LEU A 284 11.71 10.41 -4.61
CA LEU A 284 12.49 9.31 -4.03
C LEU A 284 13.60 9.85 -3.11
N LEU A 285 14.07 9.00 -2.19
CA LEU A 285 15.20 9.32 -1.32
C LEU A 285 16.50 9.10 -2.08
N GLN A 286 17.33 10.14 -2.13
CA GLN A 286 18.63 10.14 -2.78
C GLN A 286 19.66 10.80 -1.87
N ASP A 287 20.90 10.32 -1.93
CA ASP A 287 22.04 11.01 -1.36
C ASP A 287 22.49 12.18 -2.26
N ASP A 288 23.56 12.86 -1.86
CA ASP A 288 24.08 14.03 -2.58
C ASP A 288 24.71 13.67 -3.94
N GLU A 289 25.07 12.40 -4.15
CA GLU A 289 25.59 11.87 -5.42
C GLU A 289 24.45 11.35 -6.33
N GLY A 290 23.20 11.44 -5.89
CA GLY A 290 22.02 11.00 -6.64
C GLY A 290 21.76 9.49 -6.58
N GLN A 291 22.49 8.75 -5.73
CA GLN A 291 22.22 7.34 -5.49
C GLN A 291 20.97 7.18 -4.63
N ILE A 292 20.28 6.05 -4.78
CA ILE A 292 19.11 5.73 -3.97
C ILE A 292 19.56 5.49 -2.51
N ALA A 293 19.13 6.38 -1.63
CA ALA A 293 19.40 6.26 -0.20
C ALA A 293 18.61 5.11 0.43
N GLU A 294 19.15 4.50 1.47
CA GLU A 294 18.41 3.53 2.27
C GLU A 294 17.29 4.24 3.03
N SER A 295 16.10 3.66 3.00
CA SER A 295 14.98 4.10 3.84
C SER A 295 15.01 3.39 5.19
N HIS A 296 14.26 3.91 6.16
CA HIS A 296 14.08 3.28 7.46
C HIS A 296 12.68 3.51 8.00
N SER A 297 12.07 2.44 8.49
CA SER A 297 10.85 2.46 9.30
C SER A 297 10.80 1.20 10.16
N ILE A 298 10.24 1.31 11.37
CA ILE A 298 9.88 0.15 12.18
C ILE A 298 8.85 -0.72 11.45
N SER A 299 8.06 -0.12 10.58
CA SER A 299 7.10 -0.80 9.70
C SER A 299 7.76 -1.19 8.39
N ALA A 300 7.96 -2.49 8.16
CA ALA A 300 8.59 -3.00 6.95
C ALA A 300 7.79 -2.65 5.66
N GLY A 301 6.48 -2.43 5.76
CA GLY A 301 5.65 -2.05 4.61
C GLY A 301 5.76 -0.58 4.20
N LEU A 302 6.37 0.27 5.06
CA LEU A 302 6.67 1.67 4.77
C LEU A 302 8.16 1.92 4.48
N ASP A 303 9.00 0.90 4.65
CA ASP A 303 10.44 0.96 4.40
C ASP A 303 10.73 0.83 2.90
N TYR A 304 10.47 1.92 2.17
CA TYR A 304 10.65 2.01 0.71
C TYR A 304 11.10 3.42 0.32
N PRO A 305 12.18 3.58 -0.48
CA PRO A 305 12.77 4.88 -0.79
C PRO A 305 12.08 5.63 -1.94
N GLY A 306 10.89 5.24 -2.32
CA GLY A 306 10.10 5.86 -3.40
C GLY A 306 8.61 5.89 -3.06
N VAL A 307 7.81 6.45 -3.96
CA VAL A 307 6.36 6.57 -3.80
C VAL A 307 5.65 6.46 -5.15
N GLY A 308 4.36 6.17 -5.13
CA GLY A 308 3.54 6.18 -6.34
C GLY A 308 3.51 7.55 -7.02
N PRO A 309 3.64 7.64 -8.36
CA PRO A 309 3.75 8.90 -9.08
C PRO A 309 2.50 9.79 -8.94
N GLU A 310 1.34 9.21 -8.73
CA GLU A 310 0.13 9.99 -8.48
C GLU A 310 0.19 10.71 -7.13
N HIS A 311 0.83 10.14 -6.10
CA HIS A 311 1.06 10.85 -4.84
C HIS A 311 1.98 12.07 -5.02
N SER A 312 3.02 11.92 -5.85
CA SER A 312 3.87 13.06 -6.22
C SER A 312 3.07 14.18 -6.88
N TYR A 313 2.19 13.83 -7.81
CA TYR A 313 1.27 14.79 -8.45
C TYR A 313 0.29 15.41 -7.47
N LEU A 314 -0.30 14.63 -6.56
CA LEU A 314 -1.25 15.14 -5.57
C LEU A 314 -0.60 16.11 -4.58
N LYS A 315 0.68 15.91 -4.26
CA LYS A 315 1.49 16.85 -3.49
C LYS A 315 1.70 18.15 -4.27
N GLU A 316 2.23 18.08 -5.49
CA GLU A 316 2.54 19.27 -6.30
C GLU A 316 1.29 20.10 -6.65
N SER A 317 0.15 19.43 -6.87
CA SER A 317 -1.13 20.10 -7.11
C SER A 317 -1.84 20.58 -5.83
N ALA A 318 -1.22 20.39 -4.66
CA ALA A 318 -1.79 20.67 -3.35
C ALA A 318 -3.17 20.02 -3.11
N ARG A 319 -3.48 18.91 -3.84
CA ARG A 319 -4.74 18.19 -3.61
C ARG A 319 -4.65 17.31 -2.36
N ALA A 320 -3.48 16.79 -2.04
CA ALA A 320 -3.23 16.08 -0.79
C ALA A 320 -2.02 16.68 -0.07
N VAL A 321 -2.07 16.65 1.25
CA VAL A 321 -0.98 17.04 2.14
C VAL A 321 -0.27 15.78 2.61
N TYR A 322 1.04 15.85 2.76
CA TYR A 322 1.82 14.72 3.25
C TYR A 322 2.54 15.12 4.53
N GLU A 323 2.20 14.40 5.57
CA GLU A 323 2.69 14.56 6.92
C GLU A 323 3.53 13.34 7.31
N SER A 324 4.04 13.31 8.52
CA SER A 324 4.84 12.18 8.98
C SER A 324 4.59 11.84 10.44
N ALA A 325 4.88 10.57 10.79
CA ALA A 325 4.90 10.10 12.16
C ALA A 325 6.16 9.26 12.40
N SER A 326 6.78 9.41 13.58
CA SER A 326 7.95 8.65 13.98
C SER A 326 7.59 7.22 14.39
N ASP A 327 8.60 6.35 14.46
CA ASP A 327 8.45 4.98 14.95
C ASP A 327 7.88 4.95 16.38
N ALA A 328 8.31 5.88 17.25
CA ALA A 328 7.81 6.00 18.61
C ALA A 328 6.32 6.36 18.66
N GLU A 329 5.91 7.35 17.86
CA GLU A 329 4.50 7.77 17.77
C GLU A 329 3.61 6.66 17.18
N ALA A 330 4.11 5.92 16.21
CA ALA A 330 3.40 4.78 15.64
C ALA A 330 3.20 3.65 16.67
N LEU A 331 4.21 3.35 17.50
CA LEU A 331 4.12 2.37 18.60
C LEU A 331 3.16 2.82 19.69
N GLU A 332 3.14 4.11 20.03
CA GLU A 332 2.19 4.66 21.00
C GLU A 332 0.75 4.52 20.48
N ALA A 333 0.49 4.94 19.22
CA ALA A 333 -0.82 4.82 18.60
C ALA A 333 -1.27 3.36 18.45
N PHE A 334 -0.34 2.44 18.12
CA PHE A 334 -0.58 1.00 18.10
C PHE A 334 -1.10 0.53 19.47
N SER A 335 -0.36 0.83 20.53
CA SER A 335 -0.70 0.41 21.90
C SER A 335 -2.02 1.01 22.37
N LEU A 336 -2.24 2.30 22.05
CA LEU A 336 -3.47 3.00 22.43
C LEU A 336 -4.71 2.40 21.74
N LEU A 337 -4.63 2.07 20.44
CA LEU A 337 -5.73 1.43 19.74
C LEU A 337 -6.06 0.04 20.31
N CYS A 338 -5.03 -0.73 20.65
CA CYS A 338 -5.21 -2.03 21.29
C CYS A 338 -5.95 -1.88 22.64
N GLN A 339 -5.52 -0.95 23.48
CA GLN A 339 -6.04 -0.79 24.84
C GLN A 339 -7.43 -0.14 24.87
N LYS A 340 -7.70 0.78 23.96
CA LYS A 340 -8.94 1.58 23.96
C LYS A 340 -10.05 0.99 23.10
N GLU A 341 -9.71 0.34 21.99
CA GLU A 341 -10.69 -0.16 21.02
C GLU A 341 -10.64 -1.69 20.82
N GLY A 342 -9.67 -2.37 21.44
CA GLY A 342 -9.50 -3.82 21.28
C GLY A 342 -9.08 -4.24 19.85
N ILE A 343 -8.41 -3.34 19.12
CA ILE A 343 -7.99 -3.55 17.73
C ILE A 343 -6.47 -3.55 17.66
N ILE A 344 -5.87 -4.60 17.12
CA ILE A 344 -4.43 -4.71 16.88
C ILE A 344 -4.12 -4.28 15.44
N PRO A 345 -3.70 -3.02 15.19
CA PRO A 345 -3.45 -2.52 13.85
C PRO A 345 -2.10 -2.99 13.32
N ALA A 346 -1.91 -2.99 11.99
CA ALA A 346 -0.57 -3.06 11.43
C ALA A 346 0.25 -1.80 11.79
N LEU A 347 1.56 -1.94 11.96
CA LEU A 347 2.45 -0.79 12.22
C LEU A 347 2.37 0.26 11.11
N GLU A 348 2.11 -0.16 9.87
CA GLU A 348 1.87 0.75 8.75
C GLU A 348 0.74 1.73 9.07
N SER A 349 -0.43 1.22 9.39
CA SER A 349 -1.62 2.05 9.68
C SER A 349 -1.53 2.78 11.01
N SER A 350 -0.67 2.33 11.92
CA SER A 350 -0.40 3.05 13.19
C SER A 350 0.25 4.41 12.96
N HIS A 351 1.04 4.61 11.90
CA HIS A 351 1.56 5.94 11.52
C HIS A 351 0.42 6.90 11.16
N ALA A 352 -0.53 6.45 10.35
CA ALA A 352 -1.70 7.25 10.00
C ALA A 352 -2.57 7.57 11.24
N LEU A 353 -2.76 6.59 12.11
CA LEU A 353 -3.49 6.78 13.37
C LEU A 353 -2.79 7.77 14.30
N ALA A 354 -1.46 7.70 14.44
CA ALA A 354 -0.68 8.63 15.26
C ALA A 354 -0.92 10.08 14.84
N TYR A 355 -0.86 10.35 13.54
CA TYR A 355 -1.17 11.69 13.03
C TYR A 355 -2.65 12.06 13.25
N ALA A 356 -3.59 11.14 13.00
CA ALA A 356 -5.01 11.39 13.19
C ALA A 356 -5.35 11.76 14.65
N LEU A 357 -4.72 11.12 15.63
CA LEU A 357 -4.91 11.43 17.04
C LEU A 357 -4.39 12.82 17.40
N LYS A 358 -3.22 13.22 16.86
CA LYS A 358 -2.71 14.58 17.03
C LYS A 358 -3.63 15.63 16.40
N LEU A 359 -4.15 15.34 15.21
CA LEU A 359 -5.10 16.21 14.52
C LEU A 359 -6.39 16.35 15.32
N ALA A 360 -6.94 15.25 15.83
CA ALA A 360 -8.16 15.22 16.61
C ALA A 360 -8.09 16.13 17.87
N GLN A 361 -6.92 16.23 18.51
CA GLN A 361 -6.71 17.12 19.67
C GLN A 361 -6.75 18.60 19.28
N LYS A 362 -6.42 18.93 18.03
CA LYS A 362 -6.35 20.30 17.50
C LYS A 362 -7.63 20.78 16.85
N CYS A 363 -8.60 19.89 16.60
CA CYS A 363 -9.89 20.27 16.00
C CYS A 363 -10.70 21.10 16.99
N GLU A 364 -11.04 22.32 16.60
CA GLU A 364 -11.88 23.26 17.38
C GLU A 364 -13.37 23.15 17.04
N GLU A 365 -13.70 22.59 15.87
CA GLU A 365 -15.04 22.40 15.34
C GLU A 365 -15.39 20.91 15.24
N GLU A 366 -16.70 20.64 15.09
CA GLU A 366 -17.17 19.26 14.83
C GLU A 366 -16.55 18.70 13.56
N SER A 367 -15.79 17.63 13.69
CA SER A 367 -15.02 17.05 12.61
C SER A 367 -15.18 15.53 12.52
N ILE A 368 -15.23 15.03 11.29
CA ILE A 368 -15.23 13.61 10.97
C ILE A 368 -13.86 13.27 10.35
N ILE A 369 -13.12 12.41 11.01
CA ILE A 369 -11.83 11.90 10.55
C ILE A 369 -12.00 10.43 10.17
N VAL A 370 -11.60 10.06 8.96
CA VAL A 370 -11.55 8.65 8.51
C VAL A 370 -10.10 8.24 8.34
N VAL A 371 -9.67 7.19 9.04
CA VAL A 371 -8.35 6.57 8.88
C VAL A 371 -8.50 5.23 8.18
N ASN A 372 -7.69 4.99 7.15
CA ASN A 372 -7.59 3.69 6.52
C ASN A 372 -6.75 2.73 7.36
N LEU A 373 -7.39 1.83 8.11
CA LEU A 373 -6.71 0.77 8.85
C LEU A 373 -6.33 -0.35 7.87
N SER A 374 -5.20 -0.15 7.18
CA SER A 374 -4.82 -0.86 5.96
C SER A 374 -4.46 -2.33 6.14
N GLY A 375 -4.24 -2.78 7.39
CA GLY A 375 -3.92 -4.16 7.71
C GLY A 375 -3.91 -4.45 9.21
N ARG A 376 -3.91 -5.74 9.55
CA ARG A 376 -3.86 -6.24 10.93
C ARG A 376 -2.43 -6.39 11.43
N GLY A 377 -2.26 -6.27 12.75
CA GLY A 377 -0.96 -6.21 13.41
C GLY A 377 -0.37 -7.56 13.83
N ASP A 378 -1.05 -8.70 13.60
CA ASP A 378 -0.54 -10.02 14.03
C ASP A 378 0.88 -10.29 13.52
N LYS A 379 1.21 -9.80 12.34
CA LYS A 379 2.55 -9.92 11.73
C LYS A 379 3.62 -9.11 12.46
N ASP A 380 3.21 -8.08 13.20
CA ASP A 380 4.10 -7.08 13.81
C ASP A 380 4.34 -7.33 15.30
N LEU A 381 3.62 -8.30 15.91
CA LEU A 381 3.69 -8.56 17.35
C LEU A 381 5.10 -8.80 17.87
N ASN A 382 5.94 -9.54 17.14
CA ASN A 382 7.34 -9.74 17.52
C ASN A 382 8.14 -8.43 17.49
N THR A 383 7.93 -7.59 16.49
CA THR A 383 8.59 -6.28 16.38
C THR A 383 8.15 -5.37 17.51
N VAL A 384 6.84 -5.29 17.77
CA VAL A 384 6.26 -4.49 18.86
C VAL A 384 6.74 -4.99 20.22
N TYR A 385 6.70 -6.30 20.47
CA TYR A 385 7.20 -6.91 21.71
C TYR A 385 8.65 -6.55 21.98
N ASN A 386 9.52 -6.65 20.96
CA ASN A 386 10.92 -6.30 21.11
C ASN A 386 11.14 -4.80 21.32
N ALA A 387 10.36 -3.94 20.69
CA ALA A 387 10.44 -2.49 20.85
C ALA A 387 9.93 -2.04 22.24
N LEU A 388 8.92 -2.72 22.78
CA LEU A 388 8.31 -2.39 24.09
C LEU A 388 8.92 -3.15 25.28
N LYS A 389 9.98 -3.93 25.09
CA LYS A 389 10.68 -4.74 26.12
C LYS A 389 11.16 -3.97 27.37
N GLY A 390 10.75 -2.76 27.59
CA GLY A 390 11.00 -1.99 28.80
C GLY A 390 9.82 -1.14 29.24
N GLY A 391 8.65 -1.23 28.60
CA GLY A 391 7.62 -0.23 28.80
C GLY A 391 6.15 -0.58 28.67
N LEU A 392 5.74 -1.85 28.61
CA LEU A 392 4.36 -2.20 28.92
C LEU A 392 4.19 -2.12 30.45
N LYS A 393 3.83 -0.94 30.94
CA LYS A 393 3.36 -0.73 32.30
C LYS A 393 1.85 -0.87 32.35
#